data_182f2086cf0bde7de6609ce6578d57ff
#
_entry.id   182f2086cf0bde7de6609ce6578d57ff
#
_cell.length_a   1.000
_cell.length_b   1.000
_cell.length_c   1.000
_cell.angle_alpha   90.00
_cell.angle_beta   90.00
_cell.angle_gamma   90.00
#
_symmetry.space_group_name_H-M   'P 1'
#
loop_
_entity.id
_entity.type
_entity.pdbx_description
1 polymer ?
#
loop_
_entity_poly.entity_id
_entity_poly.type
_entity_poly.pdbx_seq_one_letter_code
_entity_poly.pdbx_strand_id
1 'polypeptide(L)'
;YFLLLYPSTLLEMFEIDKFEFDGKSFQGVLSTIPGGPNLILIKGEKGFVMCGYLSTEVAAKVGFAAATVSGVGSFEDVLNAEIKFATKAANELGVKAGQVVREVIGKLG
;
A
#
# COMPACT_ATOMS: atom_id res chain seq x y z
N TYR A 1 -27.55 13.55 -7.70
CA TYR A 1 -27.58 14.93 -7.25
C TYR A 1 -26.36 15.35 -6.44
N PHE A 2 -26.05 14.56 -5.43
CA PHE A 2 -24.91 14.88 -4.59
C PHE A 2 -23.62 15.01 -5.38
N LEU A 3 -23.45 14.16 -6.38
CA LEU A 3 -22.26 14.19 -7.23
C LEU A 3 -22.11 15.49 -7.99
N LEU A 4 -23.21 16.21 -8.22
CA LEU A 4 -23.16 17.48 -8.93
C LEU A 4 -22.44 18.55 -8.11
N LEU A 5 -22.32 18.33 -6.80
CA LEU A 5 -21.65 19.26 -5.92
C LEU A 5 -20.14 19.04 -5.89
N TYR A 6 -19.66 17.95 -6.47
CA TYR A 6 -18.25 17.64 -6.45
C TYR A 6 -17.62 17.96 -7.79
N PRO A 7 -16.54 18.71 -7.79
CA PRO A 7 -15.79 18.90 -9.03
C PRO A 7 -15.19 17.59 -9.48
N SER A 8 -15.01 17.44 -10.77
CA SER A 8 -14.39 16.23 -11.31
C SER A 8 -13.00 15.96 -10.71
N THR A 9 -12.32 17.03 -10.29
CA THR A 9 -11.00 16.86 -9.65
C THR A 9 -11.09 16.07 -8.36
N LEU A 10 -12.22 16.10 -7.65
CA LEU A 10 -12.37 15.33 -6.44
C LEU A 10 -12.37 13.84 -6.75
N LEU A 11 -12.98 13.43 -7.86
CA LEU A 11 -12.96 12.04 -8.28
C LEU A 11 -11.56 11.60 -8.72
N GLU A 12 -10.80 12.52 -9.30
CA GLU A 12 -9.45 12.25 -9.73
C GLU A 12 -8.47 12.09 -8.56
N MET A 13 -8.87 12.53 -7.36
CA MET A 13 -8.04 12.43 -6.16
C MET A 13 -8.13 11.06 -5.49
N PHE A 14 -8.89 10.16 -6.05
CA PHE A 14 -9.08 8.84 -5.46
C PHE A 14 -9.10 7.79 -6.57
N GLU A 15 -8.27 6.77 -6.43
CA GLU A 15 -8.13 5.74 -7.44
C GLU A 15 -8.11 4.37 -6.78
N ILE A 16 -8.84 3.43 -7.38
CA ILE A 16 -8.83 2.04 -6.92
C ILE A 16 -8.47 1.18 -8.13
N ASP A 17 -7.57 0.24 -7.92
CA ASP A 17 -7.13 -0.64 -9.00
C ASP A 17 -6.99 -2.05 -8.46
N LYS A 18 -6.96 -3.02 -9.37
CA LYS A 18 -6.76 -4.42 -9.02
C LYS A 18 -5.49 -4.91 -9.66
N PHE A 19 -4.78 -5.74 -8.89
CA PHE A 19 -3.53 -6.34 -9.35
C PHE A 19 -3.58 -7.83 -9.09
N GLU A 20 -2.78 -8.56 -9.84
CA GLU A 20 -2.61 -9.99 -9.61
C GLU A 20 -1.13 -10.29 -9.55
N PHE A 21 -0.71 -10.94 -8.45
CA PHE A 21 0.67 -11.35 -8.26
C PHE A 21 0.66 -12.79 -7.76
N ASP A 22 1.43 -13.65 -8.41
CA ASP A 22 1.54 -15.07 -8.04
C ASP A 22 0.18 -15.76 -7.97
N GLY A 23 -0.74 -15.38 -8.86
CA GLY A 23 -2.07 -15.98 -8.92
C GLY A 23 -3.02 -15.49 -7.84
N LYS A 24 -2.66 -14.45 -7.11
CA LYS A 24 -3.48 -13.91 -6.02
C LYS A 24 -3.90 -12.49 -6.34
N SER A 25 -5.12 -12.14 -5.91
CA SER A 25 -5.69 -10.81 -6.18
C SER A 25 -5.32 -9.82 -5.10
N PHE A 26 -4.94 -8.62 -5.53
CA PHE A 26 -4.61 -7.50 -4.66
C PHE A 26 -5.43 -6.29 -5.07
N GLN A 27 -5.73 -5.43 -4.12
CA GLN A 27 -6.44 -4.19 -4.38
C GLN A 27 -5.55 -3.01 -4.02
N GLY A 28 -5.40 -2.08 -4.97
CA GLY A 28 -4.66 -0.85 -4.73
C GLY A 28 -5.61 0.31 -4.50
N VAL A 29 -5.27 1.17 -3.56
CA VAL A 29 -6.03 2.38 -3.25
C VAL A 29 -5.04 3.53 -3.24
N LEU A 30 -5.37 4.60 -3.94
CA LEU A 30 -4.55 5.81 -4.00
C LEU A 30 -5.44 7.01 -3.72
N SER A 31 -5.04 7.84 -2.78
CA SER A 31 -5.75 9.07 -2.47
C SER A 31 -4.73 10.19 -2.39
N THR A 32 -5.00 11.29 -3.08
CA THR A 32 -4.14 12.47 -2.97
C THR A 32 -4.49 13.22 -1.70
N ILE A 33 -3.45 13.72 -1.03
CA ILE A 33 -3.61 14.48 0.20
C ILE A 33 -3.20 15.91 -0.09
N PRO A 34 -4.10 16.88 0.08
CA PRO A 34 -3.74 18.27 -0.17
C PRO A 34 -2.54 18.69 0.68
N GLY A 35 -1.49 19.18 0.03
CA GLY A 35 -0.30 19.63 0.72
C GLY A 35 0.62 18.53 1.22
N GLY A 36 0.34 17.28 0.91
CA GLY A 36 1.16 16.17 1.37
C GLY A 36 1.39 15.13 0.28
N PRO A 37 2.17 14.08 0.58
CA PRO A 37 2.34 12.98 -0.36
C PRO A 37 1.07 12.17 -0.49
N ASN A 38 0.94 11.44 -1.59
CA ASN A 38 -0.22 10.59 -1.83
C ASN A 38 -0.27 9.46 -0.82
N LEU A 39 -1.49 9.13 -0.39
CA LEU A 39 -1.72 7.93 0.41
C LEU A 39 -1.91 6.77 -0.55
N ILE A 40 -1.06 5.76 -0.47
CA ILE A 40 -1.10 4.62 -1.38
C ILE A 40 -1.03 3.34 -0.57
N LEU A 41 -1.93 2.40 -0.90
CA LEU A 41 -2.04 1.13 -0.21
C LEU A 41 -2.28 0.03 -1.25
N ILE A 42 -1.54 -1.06 -1.16
CA ILE A 42 -1.83 -2.26 -1.96
C ILE A 42 -2.01 -3.40 -0.97
N LYS A 43 -3.21 -3.96 -0.92
CA LYS A 43 -3.54 -4.98 0.06
C LYS A 43 -3.90 -6.31 -0.59
N GLY A 44 -3.49 -7.39 0.06
CA GLY A 44 -3.90 -8.74 -0.26
C GLY A 44 -4.67 -9.33 0.91
N GLU A 45 -4.89 -10.64 0.87
CA GLU A 45 -5.62 -11.31 1.93
C GLU A 45 -4.85 -11.41 3.23
N LYS A 46 -3.53 -11.56 3.14
CA LYS A 46 -2.71 -11.78 4.32
C LYS A 46 -2.07 -10.53 4.87
N GLY A 47 -1.93 -9.49 4.07
CA GLY A 47 -1.28 -8.29 4.51
C GLY A 47 -1.30 -7.21 3.45
N PHE A 48 -0.57 -6.13 3.69
CA PHE A 48 -0.58 -5.00 2.78
C PHE A 48 0.75 -4.25 2.78
N VAL A 49 0.93 -3.45 1.72
CA VAL A 49 2.06 -2.53 1.60
C VAL A 49 1.49 -1.13 1.56
N MET A 50 2.07 -0.20 2.28
CA MET A 50 1.57 1.15 2.39
C MET A 50 2.71 2.15 2.35
N CYS A 51 2.43 3.37 1.90
CA CYS A 51 3.38 4.46 2.01
C CYS A 51 3.52 4.86 3.48
N GLY A 52 4.41 5.81 3.78
CA GLY A 52 4.81 6.13 5.14
C GLY A 52 3.77 6.68 6.11
N TYR A 53 2.48 6.70 5.72
CA TYR A 53 1.43 7.16 6.63
C TYR A 53 1.08 6.15 7.71
N LEU A 54 1.44 4.89 7.53
CA LEU A 54 1.10 3.86 8.50
C LEU A 54 1.95 4.02 9.76
N SER A 55 1.28 3.95 10.92
CA SER A 55 1.98 3.88 12.19
C SER A 55 2.52 2.46 12.36
N THR A 56 3.84 2.32 12.35
CA THR A 56 4.46 1.01 12.50
C THR A 56 4.25 0.43 13.89
N GLU A 57 4.14 1.29 14.90
CA GLU A 57 3.89 0.84 16.26
C GLU A 57 2.51 0.21 16.41
N VAL A 58 1.50 0.84 15.80
CA VAL A 58 0.14 0.31 15.85
C VAL A 58 0.07 -1.00 15.08
N ALA A 59 0.67 -1.05 13.90
CA ALA A 59 0.67 -2.27 13.11
C ALA A 59 1.32 -3.42 13.84
N ALA A 60 2.42 -3.16 14.55
CA ALA A 60 3.12 -4.18 15.33
C ALA A 60 2.26 -4.67 16.49
N LYS A 61 1.55 -3.76 17.17
CA LYS A 61 0.74 -4.11 18.33
C LYS A 61 -0.44 -5.00 17.97
N VAL A 62 -1.08 -4.75 16.83
CA VAL A 62 -2.25 -5.53 16.46
C VAL A 62 -1.91 -6.76 15.63
N GLY A 63 -0.64 -6.95 15.30
CA GLY A 63 -0.19 -8.17 14.63
C GLY A 63 -0.45 -8.21 13.13
N PHE A 64 -0.66 -7.08 12.48
CA PHE A 64 -0.83 -7.03 11.02
C PHE A 64 0.45 -7.45 10.29
N ALA A 65 0.29 -8.13 9.16
CA ALA A 65 1.38 -8.30 8.22
C ALA A 65 1.38 -7.05 7.32
N ALA A 66 2.32 -6.17 7.53
CA ALA A 66 2.39 -4.90 6.80
C ALA A 66 3.82 -4.51 6.50
N ALA A 67 4.01 -3.87 5.36
CA ALA A 67 5.31 -3.32 4.98
C ALA A 67 5.11 -1.87 4.56
N THR A 68 6.11 -1.02 4.79
CA THR A 68 6.02 0.38 4.42
C THR A 68 7.13 0.75 3.45
N VAL A 69 6.80 1.68 2.56
CA VAL A 69 7.74 2.27 1.61
C VAL A 69 7.61 3.79 1.71
N SER A 70 8.54 4.53 1.13
CA SER A 70 8.50 5.99 1.15
C SER A 70 8.91 6.55 -0.20
N GLY A 71 8.60 7.85 -0.41
CA GLY A 71 9.00 8.52 -1.64
C GLY A 71 8.24 8.08 -2.87
N VAL A 72 7.02 7.56 -2.70
CA VAL A 72 6.24 6.99 -3.79
C VAL A 72 5.05 7.89 -4.11
N GLY A 73 4.69 7.95 -5.40
CA GLY A 73 3.56 8.75 -5.86
C GLY A 73 2.55 7.96 -6.70
N SER A 74 2.81 6.70 -6.95
CA SER A 74 1.92 5.86 -7.77
C SER A 74 2.03 4.41 -7.33
N PHE A 75 1.12 3.57 -7.82
CA PHE A 75 1.20 2.13 -7.56
C PHE A 75 2.49 1.54 -8.09
N GLU A 76 2.90 1.96 -9.28
CA GLU A 76 4.13 1.47 -9.88
C GLU A 76 5.33 1.82 -9.01
N ASP A 77 5.34 3.03 -8.46
CA ASP A 77 6.43 3.45 -7.56
C ASP A 77 6.48 2.55 -6.33
N VAL A 78 5.31 2.21 -5.76
CA VAL A 78 5.26 1.31 -4.60
C VAL A 78 5.83 -0.05 -4.94
N LEU A 79 5.44 -0.59 -6.10
CA LEU A 79 5.89 -1.93 -6.51
C LEU A 79 7.40 -1.98 -6.75
N ASN A 80 7.99 -0.89 -7.17
CA ASN A 80 9.42 -0.82 -7.45
C ASN A 80 10.23 -0.32 -6.26
N ALA A 81 9.59 0.04 -5.17
CA ALA A 81 10.27 0.61 -4.00
C ALA A 81 10.88 -0.47 -3.12
N GLU A 82 11.88 -0.08 -2.37
CA GLU A 82 12.49 -0.92 -1.36
C GLU A 82 11.71 -0.77 -0.05
N ILE A 83 11.40 -1.90 0.58
CA ILE A 83 10.68 -1.91 1.84
C ILE A 83 11.56 -1.27 2.93
N LYS A 84 11.02 -0.26 3.61
CA LYS A 84 11.73 0.44 4.68
C LYS A 84 11.48 -0.21 6.03
N PHE A 85 10.29 -0.74 6.24
CA PHE A 85 9.92 -1.39 7.50
C PHE A 85 8.91 -2.48 7.19
N ALA A 86 9.02 -3.60 7.88
CA ALA A 86 8.04 -4.69 7.79
C ALA A 86 7.75 -5.17 9.21
N THR A 87 6.48 -5.45 9.50
CA THR A 87 6.08 -5.94 10.81
C THR A 87 6.58 -7.37 11.03
N LYS A 88 6.55 -7.81 12.28
CA LYS A 88 6.94 -9.17 12.60
C LYS A 88 6.10 -10.18 11.83
N ALA A 89 4.79 -9.95 11.74
CA ALA A 89 3.91 -10.85 11.00
C ALA A 89 4.28 -10.89 9.52
N ALA A 90 4.68 -9.77 8.92
CA ALA A 90 5.15 -9.75 7.54
C ALA A 90 6.46 -10.52 7.40
N ASN A 91 7.36 -10.37 8.37
CA ASN A 91 8.63 -11.10 8.36
C ASN A 91 8.38 -12.61 8.38
N GLU A 92 7.38 -13.05 9.13
CA GLU A 92 7.04 -14.47 9.20
C GLU A 92 6.52 -15.00 7.87
N LEU A 93 5.98 -14.14 7.03
CA LEU A 93 5.55 -14.50 5.68
C LEU A 93 6.68 -14.39 4.67
N GLY A 94 7.85 -13.92 5.09
CA GLY A 94 9.00 -13.78 4.21
C GLY A 94 9.16 -12.39 3.62
N VAL A 95 8.42 -11.40 4.14
CA VAL A 95 8.51 -10.01 3.67
C VAL A 95 9.34 -9.22 4.68
N LYS A 96 10.45 -8.65 4.23
CA LYS A 96 11.42 -8.01 5.13
C LYS A 96 11.90 -6.69 4.55
N ALA A 97 12.35 -5.80 5.42
CA ALA A 97 12.98 -4.55 5.01
C ALA A 97 14.19 -4.83 4.12
N GLY A 98 14.39 -3.97 3.14
CA GLY A 98 15.49 -4.11 2.18
C GLY A 98 15.11 -4.85 0.90
N GLN A 99 13.96 -5.52 0.88
CA GLN A 99 13.48 -6.20 -0.32
C GLN A 99 12.70 -5.25 -1.20
N VAL A 100 12.66 -5.53 -2.50
CA VAL A 100 11.83 -4.78 -3.43
C VAL A 100 10.41 -5.34 -3.36
N VAL A 101 9.42 -4.46 -3.24
CA VAL A 101 8.02 -4.85 -3.05
C VAL A 101 7.57 -5.85 -4.10
N ARG A 102 7.84 -5.57 -5.37
CA ARG A 102 7.38 -6.41 -6.48
C ARG A 102 7.82 -7.87 -6.32
N GLU A 103 8.97 -8.09 -5.73
CA GLU A 103 9.54 -9.44 -5.60
C GLU A 103 8.90 -10.26 -4.48
N VAL A 104 8.28 -9.61 -3.50
CA VAL A 104 7.76 -10.30 -2.33
C VAL A 104 6.29 -10.07 -2.05
N ILE A 105 5.64 -9.18 -2.79
CA ILE A 105 4.24 -8.81 -2.51
C ILE A 105 3.30 -10.02 -2.61
N GLY A 106 3.60 -10.98 -3.46
CA GLY A 106 2.79 -12.20 -3.58
C GLY A 106 2.62 -12.95 -2.26
N LYS A 107 3.55 -12.76 -1.34
CA LYS A 107 3.51 -13.43 -0.03
C LYS A 107 2.45 -12.82 0.89
N LEU A 108 1.91 -11.68 0.55
CA LEU A 108 0.87 -11.01 1.32
C LEU A 108 -0.53 -11.28 0.78
N GLY A 109 -0.62 -12.07 -0.28
CA GLY A 109 -1.90 -12.43 -0.88
C GLY A 109 -2.68 -13.51 -0.16
#